data_853e302da2af095e6e42ad7f2cc54e7f
#
_entry.id   853e302da2af095e6e42ad7f2cc54e7f
#
_cell.length_a   1.000
_cell.length_b   1.000
_cell.length_c   1.000
_cell.angle_alpha   90.00
_cell.angle_beta   90.00
_cell.angle_gamma   90.00
#
_symmetry.space_group_name_H-M   'P 1'
#
loop_
_entity.id
_entity.type
_entity.pdbx_description
1 polymer ?
#
loop_
_entity_poly.entity_id
_entity_poly.type
_entity_poly.pdbx_seq_one_letter_code
_entity_poly.pdbx_strand_id
1 'polypeptide(L)'
;MRRTRAIQAPQELVPSWPRVSASVRPDGTGTLTINGTERPVAAGDVMHLRSGVIARAAALAARLRRPVRLTVTEDPATWTLAVRPSGVVQLLTSEDTLPSVAGLHPHHGPCRECGEEQPVTAGTCPACGVRDPHRVDVVLGGPMITDLAASTMTRSGTSDTSDLVNGDGDVRNNA
;
A
#
# COMPACT_ATOMS: atom_id res chain seq x y z
N MET A 1 8.88 3.88 -57.03
CA MET A 1 9.05 4.32 -55.63
C MET A 1 8.69 3.19 -54.70
N ARG A 2 9.68 2.56 -54.04
CA ARG A 2 9.44 1.47 -53.05
C ARG A 2 9.13 2.13 -51.72
N ARG A 3 7.90 1.96 -51.18
CA ARG A 3 7.57 2.37 -49.84
C ARG A 3 8.33 1.46 -48.85
N THR A 4 9.29 2.00 -48.17
CA THR A 4 9.98 1.35 -47.06
C THR A 4 8.93 1.12 -45.97
N ARG A 5 8.51 -0.13 -45.78
CA ARG A 5 7.64 -0.52 -44.66
C ARG A 5 8.47 -0.36 -43.39
N ALA A 6 8.14 0.63 -42.57
CA ALA A 6 8.73 0.77 -41.26
C ALA A 6 8.48 -0.53 -40.51
N ILE A 7 9.52 -1.23 -40.13
CA ILE A 7 9.45 -2.41 -39.26
C ILE A 7 9.03 -1.87 -37.90
N GLN A 8 7.75 -2.04 -37.57
CA GLN A 8 7.25 -1.73 -36.23
C GLN A 8 7.96 -2.67 -35.25
N ALA A 9 8.63 -2.09 -34.25
CA ALA A 9 9.23 -2.87 -33.18
C ALA A 9 8.15 -3.71 -32.47
N PRO A 10 8.45 -4.94 -32.06
CA PRO A 10 7.47 -5.81 -31.41
C PRO A 10 6.91 -5.13 -30.16
N GLN A 11 5.60 -5.01 -30.11
CA GLN A 11 4.89 -4.49 -28.93
C GLN A 11 4.86 -5.59 -27.86
N GLU A 12 5.30 -5.25 -26.66
CA GLU A 12 5.29 -6.15 -25.52
C GLU A 12 3.93 -6.09 -24.82
N LEU A 13 3.23 -7.22 -24.71
CA LEU A 13 1.97 -7.33 -24.00
C LEU A 13 2.22 -7.33 -22.48
N VAL A 14 1.48 -6.52 -21.74
CA VAL A 14 1.50 -6.52 -20.27
C VAL A 14 0.30 -7.29 -19.73
N PRO A 15 0.50 -8.47 -19.18
CA PRO A 15 -0.60 -9.28 -18.65
C PRO A 15 -1.36 -8.57 -17.52
N SER A 16 -2.66 -8.86 -17.41
CA SER A 16 -3.50 -8.30 -16.33
C SER A 16 -3.30 -8.97 -14.96
N TRP A 17 -2.53 -10.04 -14.89
CA TRP A 17 -2.21 -10.74 -13.64
C TRP A 17 -0.69 -10.68 -13.38
N PRO A 18 -0.24 -10.48 -12.12
CA PRO A 18 -1.01 -10.21 -10.91
C PRO A 18 -1.72 -8.86 -10.96
N ARG A 19 -2.85 -8.75 -10.30
CA ARG A 19 -3.55 -7.47 -10.15
C ARG A 19 -2.88 -6.68 -9.04
N VAL A 20 -2.28 -5.56 -9.38
CA VAL A 20 -1.63 -4.66 -8.41
C VAL A 20 -2.26 -3.29 -8.55
N SER A 21 -2.76 -2.78 -7.45
CA SER A 21 -3.30 -1.42 -7.38
C SER A 21 -2.85 -0.73 -6.10
N ALA A 22 -2.77 0.58 -6.15
CA ALA A 22 -2.44 1.40 -5.00
C ALA A 22 -3.32 2.65 -4.98
N SER A 23 -3.74 3.07 -3.81
CA SER A 23 -4.23 4.43 -3.57
C SER A 23 -3.13 5.22 -2.85
N VAL A 24 -2.96 6.46 -3.24
CA VAL A 24 -1.92 7.35 -2.68
C VAL A 24 -2.60 8.64 -2.26
N ARG A 25 -2.35 9.08 -1.03
CA ARG A 25 -2.85 10.34 -0.49
C ARG A 25 -1.72 11.34 -0.33
N PRO A 26 -2.03 12.64 -0.34
CA PRO A 26 -1.03 13.70 -0.20
C PRO A 26 -0.25 13.67 1.12
N ASP A 27 -0.83 13.07 2.16
CA ASP A 27 -0.23 12.92 3.50
C ASP A 27 0.79 11.79 3.61
N GLY A 28 1.11 11.12 2.52
CA GLY A 28 2.03 9.97 2.51
C GLY A 28 1.41 8.66 2.99
N THR A 29 0.08 8.60 3.12
CA THR A 29 -0.65 7.36 3.43
C THR A 29 -1.36 6.80 2.20
N GLY A 30 -1.69 5.52 2.24
CA GLY A 30 -2.38 4.89 1.13
C GLY A 30 -2.70 3.43 1.38
N THR A 31 -3.06 2.74 0.31
CA THR A 31 -3.26 1.28 0.33
C THR A 31 -2.52 0.65 -0.84
N LEU A 32 -1.99 -0.54 -0.63
CA LEU A 32 -1.44 -1.38 -1.68
C LEU A 32 -2.22 -2.70 -1.71
N THR A 33 -2.82 -2.99 -2.85
CA THR A 33 -3.60 -4.21 -3.06
C THR A 33 -2.89 -5.11 -4.06
N ILE A 34 -2.65 -6.35 -3.69
CA ILE A 34 -2.07 -7.38 -4.58
C ILE A 34 -3.00 -8.58 -4.59
N ASN A 35 -3.55 -8.90 -5.76
CA ASN A 35 -4.49 -10.01 -5.96
C ASN A 35 -5.67 -10.00 -4.97
N GLY A 36 -6.19 -8.81 -4.67
CA GLY A 36 -7.32 -8.62 -3.74
C GLY A 36 -6.93 -8.55 -2.26
N THR A 37 -5.68 -8.80 -1.91
CA THR A 37 -5.20 -8.57 -0.54
C THR A 37 -4.78 -7.13 -0.38
N GLU A 38 -5.54 -6.38 0.38
CA GLU A 38 -5.31 -4.98 0.68
C GLU A 38 -4.44 -4.82 1.93
N ARG A 39 -3.48 -3.89 1.88
CA ARG A 39 -2.61 -3.53 3.00
C ARG A 39 -2.50 -2.02 3.07
N PRO A 40 -2.87 -1.41 4.19
CA PRO A 40 -2.57 0.00 4.45
C PRO A 40 -1.06 0.22 4.47
N VAL A 41 -0.61 1.27 3.83
CA VAL A 41 0.82 1.63 3.74
C VAL A 41 1.02 3.09 4.06
N ALA A 42 2.18 3.42 4.62
CA ALA A 42 2.58 4.78 4.89
C ALA A 42 4.07 4.98 4.60
N ALA A 43 4.44 6.20 4.30
CA ALA A 43 5.82 6.67 4.16
C ALA A 43 5.93 8.09 4.73
N GLY A 44 7.14 8.64 4.77
CA GLY A 44 7.39 9.97 5.33
C GLY A 44 6.62 11.09 4.62
N ASP A 45 6.38 10.94 3.33
CA ASP A 45 5.57 11.83 2.50
C ASP A 45 5.06 11.11 1.24
N VAL A 46 4.34 11.85 0.39
CA VAL A 46 3.76 11.31 -0.85
C VAL A 46 4.82 10.85 -1.86
N MET A 47 5.99 11.51 -1.93
CA MET A 47 7.05 11.14 -2.87
C MET A 47 7.70 9.81 -2.45
N HIS A 48 7.96 9.64 -1.16
CA HIS A 48 8.44 8.38 -0.60
C HIS A 48 7.42 7.26 -0.80
N LEU A 49 6.12 7.54 -0.61
CA LEU A 49 5.06 6.56 -0.82
C LEU A 49 4.98 6.12 -2.29
N ARG A 50 5.00 7.07 -3.25
CA ARG A 50 5.01 6.76 -4.69
C ARG A 50 6.19 5.88 -5.07
N SER A 51 7.39 6.28 -4.65
CA SER A 51 8.62 5.52 -4.91
C SER A 51 8.57 4.12 -4.31
N GLY A 52 8.07 3.98 -3.11
CA GLY A 52 7.92 2.70 -2.43
C GLY A 52 6.89 1.77 -3.09
N VAL A 53 5.76 2.30 -3.56
CA VAL A 53 4.77 1.53 -4.34
C VAL A 53 5.37 1.02 -5.64
N ILE A 54 6.10 1.89 -6.36
CA ILE A 54 6.78 1.51 -7.61
C ILE A 54 7.87 0.46 -7.32
N ALA A 55 8.66 0.63 -6.27
CA ALA A 55 9.70 -0.33 -5.87
C ALA A 55 9.10 -1.72 -5.57
N ARG A 56 7.95 -1.78 -4.91
CA ARG A 56 7.23 -3.04 -4.66
C ARG A 56 6.75 -3.69 -5.95
N ALA A 57 6.22 -2.90 -6.89
CA ALA A 57 5.81 -3.41 -8.20
C ALA A 57 7.01 -3.90 -9.02
N ALA A 58 8.14 -3.19 -8.99
CA ALA A 58 9.39 -3.58 -9.65
C ALA A 58 9.97 -4.88 -9.07
N ALA A 59 9.96 -5.03 -7.75
CA ALA A 59 10.36 -6.25 -7.08
C ALA A 59 9.48 -7.45 -7.50
N LEU A 60 8.17 -7.26 -7.63
CA LEU A 60 7.26 -8.28 -8.12
C LEU A 60 7.53 -8.60 -9.60
N ALA A 61 7.75 -7.57 -10.43
CA ALA A 61 8.12 -7.74 -11.85
C ALA A 61 9.43 -8.53 -11.99
N ALA A 62 10.44 -8.27 -11.15
CA ALA A 62 11.71 -8.98 -11.13
C ALA A 62 11.52 -10.47 -10.80
N ARG A 63 10.67 -10.80 -9.81
CA ARG A 63 10.33 -12.19 -9.45
C ARG A 63 9.62 -12.92 -10.59
N LEU A 64 8.74 -12.23 -11.31
CA LEU A 64 7.99 -12.76 -12.44
C LEU A 64 8.77 -12.71 -13.76
N ARG A 65 9.90 -12.01 -13.80
CA ARG A 65 10.75 -11.77 -14.99
C ARG A 65 9.97 -11.16 -16.17
N ARG A 66 9.01 -10.29 -15.87
CA ARG A 66 8.19 -9.60 -16.86
C ARG A 66 7.57 -8.33 -16.29
N PRO A 67 7.10 -7.40 -17.13
CA PRO A 67 6.39 -6.23 -16.65
C PRO A 67 5.14 -6.61 -15.84
N VAL A 68 4.84 -5.80 -14.84
CA VAL A 68 3.64 -5.90 -14.00
C VAL A 68 2.81 -4.65 -14.21
N ARG A 69 1.50 -4.83 -14.34
CA ARG A 69 0.53 -3.74 -14.38
C ARG A 69 0.30 -3.22 -12.96
N LEU A 70 0.42 -1.91 -12.79
CA LEU A 70 0.14 -1.20 -11.54
C LEU A 70 -0.88 -0.09 -11.81
N THR A 71 -2.04 -0.17 -11.19
CA THR A 71 -3.04 0.90 -11.21
C THR A 71 -2.83 1.78 -9.99
N VAL A 72 -2.56 3.07 -10.18
CA VAL A 72 -2.37 4.05 -9.11
C VAL A 72 -3.51 5.05 -9.14
N THR A 73 -4.16 5.24 -8.01
CA THR A 73 -5.20 6.24 -7.82
C THR A 73 -4.70 7.32 -6.85
N GLU A 74 -4.67 8.56 -7.33
CA GLU A 74 -4.47 9.77 -6.55
C GLU A 74 -5.60 10.72 -6.92
N ASP A 75 -6.55 10.90 -6.01
CA ASP A 75 -7.76 11.68 -6.29
C ASP A 75 -7.44 13.07 -6.85
N PRO A 76 -8.06 13.46 -8.00
CA PRO A 76 -9.10 12.76 -8.77
C PRO A 76 -8.60 11.85 -9.91
N ALA A 77 -7.29 11.62 -10.03
CA ALA A 77 -6.68 10.95 -11.18
C ALA A 77 -6.39 9.46 -10.90
N THR A 78 -6.43 8.67 -12.00
CA THR A 78 -6.02 7.26 -11.97
C THR A 78 -5.15 6.97 -13.18
N TRP A 79 -4.03 6.29 -12.94
CA TRP A 79 -3.09 5.89 -14.00
C TRP A 79 -2.93 4.38 -13.99
N THR A 80 -2.83 3.81 -15.18
CA THR A 80 -2.40 2.43 -15.35
C THR A 80 -0.98 2.43 -15.89
N LEU A 81 -0.08 1.86 -15.11
CA LEU A 81 1.35 1.84 -15.36
C LEU A 81 1.81 0.42 -15.63
N ALA A 82 2.81 0.27 -16.47
CA ALA A 82 3.61 -0.94 -16.57
C ALA A 82 4.95 -0.71 -15.88
N VAL A 83 5.25 -1.54 -14.91
CA VAL A 83 6.51 -1.49 -14.14
C VAL A 83 7.37 -2.67 -14.56
N ARG A 84 8.56 -2.39 -15.10
CA ARG A 84 9.51 -3.40 -15.54
C ARG A 84 10.40 -3.91 -14.40
N PRO A 85 11.00 -5.11 -14.53
CA PRO A 85 11.98 -5.63 -13.58
C PRO A 85 13.14 -4.66 -13.28
N SER A 86 13.52 -3.85 -14.26
CA SER A 86 14.56 -2.83 -14.13
C SER A 86 14.13 -1.55 -13.40
N GLY A 87 12.88 -1.46 -12.95
CA GLY A 87 12.33 -0.25 -12.35
C GLY A 87 11.87 0.81 -13.34
N VAL A 88 11.92 0.54 -14.64
CA VAL A 88 11.37 1.43 -15.67
C VAL A 88 9.85 1.42 -15.56
N VAL A 89 9.26 2.61 -15.56
CA VAL A 89 7.80 2.82 -15.49
C VAL A 89 7.33 3.46 -16.80
N GLN A 90 6.29 2.89 -17.38
CA GLN A 90 5.67 3.38 -18.60
C GLN A 90 4.15 3.48 -18.42
N LEU A 91 3.55 4.53 -18.97
CA LEU A 91 2.09 4.62 -19.01
C LEU A 91 1.57 3.53 -19.96
N LEU A 92 0.63 2.74 -19.48
CA LEU A 92 -0.01 1.69 -20.27
C LEU A 92 -1.19 2.30 -21.04
N THR A 93 -1.20 2.07 -22.35
CA THR A 93 -2.31 2.49 -23.21
C THR A 93 -3.47 1.48 -23.17
N SER A 94 -4.59 1.83 -23.79
CA SER A 94 -5.80 0.98 -23.83
C SER A 94 -5.60 -0.40 -24.47
N GLU A 95 -4.53 -0.58 -25.24
CA GLU A 95 -4.26 -1.87 -25.92
C GLU A 95 -3.43 -2.85 -25.09
N ASP A 96 -3.15 -2.52 -23.83
CA ASP A 96 -2.34 -3.36 -22.92
C ASP A 96 -0.93 -3.69 -23.44
N THR A 97 -0.45 -2.94 -24.41
CA THR A 97 0.85 -3.14 -25.05
C THR A 97 1.80 -1.99 -24.78
N LEU A 98 3.08 -2.31 -24.69
CA LEU A 98 4.15 -1.34 -24.53
C LEU A 98 4.91 -1.18 -25.83
N PRO A 99 5.07 0.06 -26.31
CA PRO A 99 5.98 0.31 -27.41
C PRO A 99 7.42 0.04 -26.97
N SER A 100 8.23 -0.53 -27.86
CA SER A 100 9.67 -0.60 -27.65
C SER A 100 10.24 0.81 -27.76
N VAL A 101 10.72 1.34 -26.66
CA VAL A 101 11.35 2.67 -26.59
C VAL A 101 12.79 2.49 -26.15
N ALA A 102 13.73 3.01 -26.95
CA ALA A 102 15.14 3.03 -26.59
C ALA A 102 15.40 4.10 -25.51
N GLY A 103 16.37 3.86 -24.62
CA GLY A 103 16.83 4.87 -23.67
C GLY A 103 15.92 5.08 -22.46
N LEU A 104 15.09 4.10 -22.10
CA LEU A 104 14.30 4.15 -20.87
C LEU A 104 15.21 3.98 -19.64
N HIS A 105 15.03 4.87 -18.67
CA HIS A 105 15.75 4.83 -17.39
C HIS A 105 14.84 4.33 -16.26
N PRO A 106 15.41 3.65 -15.24
CA PRO A 106 14.66 3.33 -14.05
C PRO A 106 14.04 4.57 -13.41
N HIS A 107 12.87 4.41 -12.81
CA HIS A 107 12.31 5.45 -11.97
C HIS A 107 13.23 5.68 -10.75
N HIS A 108 13.44 6.94 -10.40
CA HIS A 108 14.20 7.34 -9.23
C HIS A 108 13.25 7.88 -8.16
N GLY A 109 13.67 7.78 -6.93
CA GLY A 109 12.95 8.34 -5.80
C GLY A 109 13.87 8.58 -4.61
N PRO A 110 13.41 9.39 -3.65
CA PRO A 110 14.19 9.74 -2.47
C PRO A 110 14.37 8.54 -1.54
N CYS A 111 15.55 8.45 -0.94
CA CYS A 111 15.82 7.52 0.15
C CYS A 111 15.04 7.92 1.40
N ARG A 112 14.37 6.98 2.05
CA ARG A 112 13.56 7.22 3.26
C ARG A 112 14.35 7.77 4.46
N GLU A 113 15.69 7.62 4.48
CA GLU A 113 16.54 8.08 5.59
C GLU A 113 17.27 9.40 5.29
N CYS A 114 17.87 9.53 4.10
CA CYS A 114 18.71 10.69 3.77
C CYS A 114 18.17 11.55 2.63
N GLY A 115 17.09 11.16 1.97
CA GLY A 115 16.48 11.90 0.85
C GLY A 115 17.24 11.82 -0.47
N GLU A 116 18.39 11.13 -0.55
CA GLU A 116 19.17 11.02 -1.78
C GLU A 116 18.40 10.25 -2.85
N GLU A 117 18.35 10.84 -4.06
CA GLU A 117 17.64 10.26 -5.21
C GLU A 117 18.39 9.07 -5.78
N GLN A 118 17.69 7.96 -5.97
CA GLN A 118 18.27 6.73 -6.48
C GLN A 118 17.24 5.83 -7.17
N PRO A 119 17.69 4.87 -7.99
CA PRO A 119 16.76 3.95 -8.65
C PRO A 119 15.89 3.20 -7.63
N VAL A 120 14.60 3.05 -7.93
CA VAL A 120 13.64 2.34 -7.07
C VAL A 120 13.97 0.86 -6.87
N THR A 121 14.88 0.31 -7.67
CA THR A 121 15.39 -1.06 -7.56
C THR A 121 16.63 -1.17 -6.67
N ALA A 122 17.13 -0.05 -6.11
CA ALA A 122 18.29 -0.07 -5.23
C ALA A 122 17.98 -0.85 -3.93
N GLY A 123 18.78 -1.87 -3.64
CA GLY A 123 18.65 -2.63 -2.40
C GLY A 123 19.31 -1.97 -1.19
N THR A 124 20.20 -1.01 -1.44
CA THR A 124 20.92 -0.25 -0.40
C THR A 124 21.20 1.14 -0.94
N CYS A 125 20.98 2.14 -0.09
CA CYS A 125 21.31 3.53 -0.42
C CYS A 125 22.84 3.72 -0.46
N PRO A 126 23.41 4.23 -1.55
CA PRO A 126 24.86 4.44 -1.63
C PRO A 126 25.35 5.57 -0.73
N ALA A 127 24.47 6.55 -0.38
CA ALA A 127 24.85 7.69 0.42
C ALA A 127 24.85 7.39 1.94
N CYS A 128 23.82 6.71 2.47
CA CYS A 128 23.69 6.47 3.90
C CYS A 128 23.75 4.99 4.32
N GLY A 129 23.80 4.06 3.37
CA GLY A 129 23.92 2.63 3.64
C GLY A 129 22.62 1.94 4.12
N VAL A 130 21.50 2.67 4.18
CA VAL A 130 20.23 2.05 4.60
C VAL A 130 19.78 0.98 3.60
N ARG A 131 19.33 -0.15 4.11
CA ARG A 131 18.72 -1.20 3.29
C ARG A 131 17.28 -0.83 2.94
N ASP A 132 16.86 -1.27 1.76
CA ASP A 132 15.51 -1.03 1.23
C ASP A 132 15.14 0.47 1.31
N PRO A 133 15.89 1.35 0.62
CA PRO A 133 15.75 2.80 0.74
C PRO A 133 14.36 3.32 0.35
N HIS A 134 13.59 2.56 -0.39
CA HIS A 134 12.22 2.86 -0.81
C HIS A 134 11.16 2.00 -0.08
N ARG A 135 11.51 1.47 1.08
CA ARG A 135 10.56 0.69 1.88
C ARG A 135 9.41 1.57 2.34
N VAL A 136 8.18 1.07 2.14
CA VAL A 136 6.97 1.61 2.77
C VAL A 136 6.59 0.75 3.96
N ASP A 137 6.10 1.39 5.01
CA ASP A 137 5.65 0.69 6.20
C ASP A 137 4.23 0.21 6.01
N VAL A 138 3.97 -1.05 6.38
CA VAL A 138 2.62 -1.59 6.45
C VAL A 138 2.02 -1.10 7.77
N VAL A 139 1.00 -0.27 7.67
CA VAL A 139 0.27 0.19 8.86
C VAL A 139 -0.63 -0.95 9.32
N LEU A 140 -0.28 -1.56 10.44
CA LEU A 140 -1.14 -2.51 11.11
C LEU A 140 -2.23 -1.71 11.84
N GLY A 141 -3.30 -1.37 11.15
CA GLY A 141 -4.38 -0.53 11.64
C GLY A 141 -5.74 -1.16 11.39
N GLY A 142 -6.15 -1.98 12.33
CA GLY A 142 -7.54 -2.22 12.71
C GLY A 142 -7.63 -2.07 14.21
N PRO A 143 -8.81 -1.83 14.82
CA PRO A 143 -8.94 -1.82 16.27
C PRO A 143 -8.34 -3.11 16.80
N MET A 144 -7.33 -2.98 17.65
CA MET A 144 -6.75 -4.16 18.29
C MET A 144 -7.88 -4.89 19.01
N ILE A 145 -7.91 -6.21 18.91
CA ILE A 145 -8.92 -7.05 19.59
C ILE A 145 -9.01 -6.71 21.09
N THR A 146 -7.94 -6.20 21.68
CA THR A 146 -7.88 -5.63 23.02
C THR A 146 -8.84 -4.46 23.24
N ASP A 147 -9.07 -3.60 22.27
CA ASP A 147 -10.00 -2.47 22.42
C ASP A 147 -11.45 -2.90 22.36
N LEU A 148 -11.76 -3.96 21.62
CA LEU A 148 -13.07 -4.60 21.60
C LEU A 148 -13.37 -5.32 22.94
N ALA A 149 -12.37 -5.94 23.57
CA ALA A 149 -12.51 -6.58 24.87
C ALA A 149 -12.69 -5.54 25.99
N ALA A 150 -11.97 -4.42 25.95
CA ALA A 150 -12.14 -3.34 26.90
C ALA A 150 -13.52 -2.68 26.82
N SER A 151 -14.05 -2.48 25.61
CA SER A 151 -15.38 -1.91 25.39
C SER A 151 -16.52 -2.82 25.84
N THR A 152 -16.31 -4.13 25.87
CA THR A 152 -17.31 -5.11 26.32
C THR A 152 -17.31 -5.25 27.86
N MET A 153 -16.16 -5.07 28.52
CA MET A 153 -16.06 -5.15 29.98
C MET A 153 -16.63 -3.92 30.69
N THR A 154 -16.66 -2.74 30.05
CA THR A 154 -17.21 -1.52 30.65
C THR A 154 -18.76 -1.52 30.68
N ARG A 155 -19.42 -2.43 29.97
CA ARG A 155 -20.89 -2.53 29.90
C ARG A 155 -21.50 -3.53 30.91
N SER A 156 -20.70 -4.29 31.62
CA SER A 156 -21.20 -5.31 32.58
C SER A 156 -21.07 -4.90 34.05
N GLY A 157 -20.78 -3.63 34.32
CA GLY A 157 -20.49 -3.14 35.67
C GLY A 157 -21.54 -2.21 36.26
N THR A 158 -22.81 -2.24 35.81
CA THR A 158 -23.91 -1.52 36.49
C THR A 158 -25.10 -2.45 36.65
N SER A 159 -24.95 -3.41 37.51
CA SER A 159 -26.11 -4.09 38.15
C SER A 159 -26.19 -3.57 39.55
N ASP A 160 -26.92 -2.54 39.66
CA ASP A 160 -27.94 -2.22 40.67
C ASP A 160 -27.96 -3.16 41.87
N THR A 161 -27.38 -2.67 42.99
CA THR A 161 -27.60 -3.19 44.30
C THR A 161 -28.14 -2.06 45.14
N SER A 162 -29.39 -1.74 44.90
CA SER A 162 -30.20 -0.92 45.79
C SER A 162 -31.53 -1.62 45.96
N ASP A 163 -31.85 -1.82 47.19
CA ASP A 163 -33.11 -2.21 47.80
C ASP A 163 -33.13 -3.59 48.43
N LEU A 164 -32.81 -3.58 49.70
CA LEU A 164 -33.51 -4.31 50.72
C LEU A 164 -33.13 -3.74 52.09
N VAL A 165 -33.68 -2.61 52.45
CA VAL A 165 -33.85 -2.16 53.83
C VAL A 165 -35.34 -1.88 53.98
N ASN A 166 -35.97 -2.67 54.76
CA ASN A 166 -37.01 -2.32 55.74
C ASN A 166 -37.94 -3.51 55.97
N GLY A 167 -37.84 -4.07 57.07
CA GLY A 167 -38.74 -5.03 57.66
C GLY A 167 -38.68 -4.88 59.16
N ASP A 168 -39.23 -3.78 59.61
CA ASP A 168 -39.63 -3.52 61.00
C ASP A 168 -40.59 -4.62 61.45
N GLY A 169 -40.30 -5.24 62.56
CA GLY A 169 -41.11 -6.32 63.12
C GLY A 169 -41.03 -6.33 64.69
N ASP A 170 -41.59 -5.32 65.24
CA ASP A 170 -42.00 -5.26 66.63
C ASP A 170 -42.92 -6.43 66.97
N VAL A 171 -42.55 -7.26 67.94
CA VAL A 171 -43.45 -8.12 68.69
C VAL A 171 -43.12 -8.07 70.21
N ARG A 172 -43.96 -7.39 70.86
CA ARG A 172 -44.16 -7.42 72.32
C ARG A 172 -44.59 -8.78 72.78
N ASN A 173 -44.18 -9.10 73.97
CA ASN A 173 -45.00 -9.35 75.14
C ASN A 173 -45.27 -10.82 75.58
N ASN A 174 -45.00 -10.95 76.75
CA ASN A 174 -45.78 -11.49 77.94
C ASN A 174 -45.53 -12.90 78.40
N ALA A 175 -45.27 -12.84 79.60
CA ALA A 175 -45.56 -13.55 80.82
C ALA A 175 -44.42 -14.18 81.53
#